data_28402b284e8e77395c1af16c8366a97d
#
_entry.id   28402b284e8e77395c1af16c8366a97d
#
_cell.length_a   1.000
_cell.length_b   1.000
_cell.length_c   1.000
_cell.angle_alpha   90.00
_cell.angle_beta   90.00
_cell.angle_gamma   90.00
#
_symmetry.space_group_name_H-M   'P 1'
#
loop_
_entity.id
_entity.type
_entity.pdbx_description
1 polymer ?
#
loop_
_entity_poly.entity_id
_entity_poly.type
_entity_poly.pdbx_seq_one_letter_code
_entity_poly.pdbx_strand_id
1 'polypeptide(L)'
;MSPGRHALALATVAVLLIGGSACGGRDAANDQAFHQDVVNASNGAEVTFDATVLTDPVESGGHERFEVKAATGERLEVDHNTTLAAYVPVHSGDAIVIHGKLYIDPGPRVGVHCTHAATSSGCPDPGWIELANNYYE
;
A
#
# COMPACT_ATOMS: atom_id res chain seq x y z
N MET A 1 -45.97 61.69 4.77
CA MET A 1 -45.95 60.30 5.19
C MET A 1 -45.55 59.44 3.98
N SER A 2 -44.36 58.97 3.93
CA SER A 2 -43.87 58.12 2.80
C SER A 2 -43.41 56.82 3.39
N PRO A 3 -43.92 55.67 2.93
CA PRO A 3 -43.48 54.38 3.45
C PRO A 3 -42.18 53.92 2.73
N GLY A 4 -41.19 53.62 3.54
CA GLY A 4 -39.89 53.09 3.09
C GLY A 4 -40.01 51.70 2.47
N ARG A 5 -39.39 51.57 1.32
CA ARG A 5 -39.24 50.29 0.60
C ARG A 5 -37.99 49.58 1.13
N HIS A 6 -38.16 48.50 1.87
CA HIS A 6 -37.07 47.64 2.22
C HIS A 6 -36.74 46.74 1.02
N ALA A 7 -35.57 46.95 0.43
CA ALA A 7 -35.03 46.06 -0.59
C ALA A 7 -34.38 44.86 0.11
N LEU A 8 -34.95 43.68 -0.12
CA LEU A 8 -34.39 42.41 0.33
C LEU A 8 -33.32 41.97 -0.68
N ALA A 9 -32.07 42.01 -0.25
CA ALA A 9 -30.96 41.51 -1.05
C ALA A 9 -30.90 39.97 -0.90
N LEU A 10 -31.22 39.24 -1.96
CA LEU A 10 -30.95 37.80 -2.05
C LEU A 10 -29.43 37.59 -2.30
N ALA A 11 -28.76 37.09 -1.31
CA ALA A 11 -27.40 36.59 -1.48
C ALA A 11 -27.42 35.18 -2.13
N THR A 12 -27.03 35.10 -3.38
CA THR A 12 -26.85 33.86 -4.09
C THR A 12 -25.52 33.21 -3.66
N VAL A 13 -25.59 32.13 -2.87
CA VAL A 13 -24.42 31.34 -2.52
C VAL A 13 -24.11 30.41 -3.73
N ALA A 14 -23.04 30.75 -4.44
CA ALA A 14 -22.51 29.86 -5.47
C ALA A 14 -21.73 28.72 -4.77
N VAL A 15 -22.30 27.52 -4.76
CA VAL A 15 -21.57 26.31 -4.34
C VAL A 15 -20.63 25.91 -5.47
N LEU A 16 -19.35 26.15 -5.28
CA LEU A 16 -18.31 25.66 -6.17
C LEU A 16 -18.13 24.17 -5.92
N LEU A 17 -18.70 23.33 -6.78
CA LEU A 17 -18.40 21.91 -6.84
C LEU A 17 -16.98 21.76 -7.42
N ILE A 18 -16.01 21.59 -6.53
CA ILE A 18 -14.66 21.20 -6.91
C ILE A 18 -14.77 19.71 -7.28
N GLY A 19 -14.92 19.43 -8.58
CA GLY A 19 -14.81 18.10 -9.14
C GLY A 19 -13.37 17.61 -8.92
N GLY A 20 -13.13 16.87 -7.85
CA GLY A 20 -11.90 16.13 -7.66
C GLY A 20 -11.84 15.05 -8.75
N SER A 21 -10.97 15.23 -9.75
CA SER A 21 -10.55 14.12 -10.60
C SER A 21 -9.84 13.13 -9.68
N ALA A 22 -10.49 12.00 -9.40
CA ALA A 22 -9.83 10.84 -8.84
C ALA A 22 -8.87 10.32 -9.92
N CYS A 23 -7.64 10.83 -9.97
CA CYS A 23 -6.53 10.07 -10.51
C CYS A 23 -6.48 8.82 -9.68
N GLY A 24 -6.60 7.63 -10.29
CA GLY A 24 -6.41 6.35 -9.62
C GLY A 24 -4.98 6.28 -9.08
N GLY A 25 -4.77 6.86 -7.90
CA GLY A 25 -3.53 6.78 -7.16
C GLY A 25 -3.43 5.40 -6.52
N ARG A 26 -2.22 4.88 -6.37
CA ARG A 26 -1.95 3.69 -5.57
C ARG A 26 -2.32 3.96 -4.11
N ASP A 27 -2.65 2.91 -3.39
CA ASP A 27 -3.02 3.01 -1.98
C ASP A 27 -1.86 3.58 -1.16
N ALA A 28 -2.15 4.57 -0.34
CA ALA A 28 -1.18 5.11 0.60
C ALA A 28 -0.91 4.10 1.73
N ALA A 29 0.32 4.10 2.26
CA ALA A 29 0.66 3.29 3.43
C ALA A 29 -0.27 3.60 4.61
N ASN A 30 -0.76 2.52 5.25
CA ASN A 30 -1.55 2.57 6.47
C ASN A 30 -0.96 1.60 7.51
N ASP A 31 0.13 2.02 8.13
CA ASP A 31 0.90 1.20 9.06
C ASP A 31 0.08 0.73 10.26
N GLN A 32 -0.86 1.55 10.73
CA GLN A 32 -1.72 1.17 11.85
C GLN A 32 -2.70 0.05 11.46
N ALA A 33 -3.29 0.09 10.26
CA ALA A 33 -4.14 -0.98 9.78
C ALA A 33 -3.33 -2.26 9.57
N PHE A 34 -2.15 -2.17 8.96
CA PHE A 34 -1.21 -3.28 8.82
C PHE A 34 -0.89 -3.93 10.17
N HIS A 35 -0.52 -3.13 11.18
CA HIS A 35 -0.26 -3.62 12.53
C HIS A 35 -1.45 -4.40 13.10
N GLN A 36 -2.67 -3.88 12.96
CA GLN A 36 -3.88 -4.57 13.43
C GLN A 36 -4.10 -5.90 12.71
N ASP A 37 -3.85 -5.97 11.40
CA ASP A 37 -3.97 -7.20 10.63
C ASP A 37 -2.96 -8.26 11.07
N VAL A 38 -1.72 -7.86 11.40
CA VAL A 38 -0.71 -8.78 11.96
C VAL A 38 -1.13 -9.27 13.35
N VAL A 39 -1.55 -8.36 14.24
CA VAL A 39 -1.99 -8.71 15.62
C VAL A 39 -3.21 -9.63 15.60
N ASN A 40 -4.15 -9.39 14.68
CA ASN A 40 -5.36 -10.21 14.54
C ASN A 40 -5.14 -11.50 13.73
N ALA A 41 -3.92 -11.73 13.25
CA ALA A 41 -3.58 -12.85 12.36
C ALA A 41 -4.50 -12.91 11.12
N SER A 42 -4.74 -11.76 10.48
CA SER A 42 -5.61 -11.60 9.31
C SER A 42 -4.94 -12.17 8.05
N ASN A 43 -4.81 -13.49 7.99
CA ASN A 43 -4.20 -14.18 6.86
C ASN A 43 -4.99 -13.89 5.57
N GLY A 44 -4.31 -13.43 4.52
CA GLY A 44 -4.91 -13.06 3.25
C GLY A 44 -5.40 -11.61 3.16
N ALA A 45 -5.20 -10.78 4.18
CA ALA A 45 -5.52 -9.35 4.13
C ALA A 45 -4.64 -8.63 3.10
N GLU A 46 -5.26 -7.74 2.30
CA GLU A 46 -4.53 -6.78 1.48
C GLU A 46 -4.00 -5.65 2.38
N VAL A 47 -2.70 -5.39 2.29
CA VAL A 47 -2.01 -4.44 3.16
C VAL A 47 -1.15 -3.48 2.34
N THR A 48 -1.03 -2.23 2.84
CA THR A 48 -0.09 -1.23 2.33
C THR A 48 0.63 -0.60 3.50
N PHE A 49 1.96 -0.73 3.55
CA PHE A 49 2.73 -0.28 4.71
C PHE A 49 4.14 0.18 4.34
N ASP A 50 4.69 1.06 5.19
CA ASP A 50 6.08 1.51 5.12
C ASP A 50 7.01 0.49 5.79
N ALA A 51 8.16 0.25 5.18
CA ALA A 51 9.15 -0.68 5.72
C ALA A 51 10.60 -0.26 5.43
N THR A 52 11.51 -0.80 6.24
CA THR A 52 12.95 -0.75 6.00
C THR A 52 13.45 -2.14 5.67
N VAL A 53 14.20 -2.29 4.59
CA VAL A 53 14.85 -3.54 4.19
C VAL A 53 15.92 -3.93 5.20
N LEU A 54 15.89 -5.17 5.67
CA LEU A 54 16.84 -5.69 6.66
C LEU A 54 17.94 -6.54 6.04
N THR A 55 17.64 -7.26 4.97
CA THR A 55 18.58 -8.15 4.27
C THR A 55 18.56 -7.88 2.78
N ASP A 56 19.70 -8.05 2.13
CA ASP A 56 19.74 -8.06 0.67
C ASP A 56 18.92 -9.25 0.13
N PRO A 57 18.28 -9.11 -1.04
CA PRO A 57 17.46 -10.18 -1.61
C PRO A 57 18.25 -11.46 -1.94
N VAL A 58 17.57 -12.59 -1.77
CA VAL A 58 18.03 -13.88 -2.29
C VAL A 58 17.03 -14.33 -3.35
N GLU A 59 17.52 -14.57 -4.57
CA GLU A 59 16.69 -15.06 -5.67
C GLU A 59 16.71 -16.58 -5.69
N SER A 60 15.52 -17.21 -5.72
CA SER A 60 15.34 -18.63 -5.81
C SER A 60 13.97 -18.99 -6.37
N GLY A 61 13.95 -19.85 -7.38
CA GLY A 61 12.71 -20.41 -7.93
C GLY A 61 11.76 -19.37 -8.54
N GLY A 62 12.28 -18.31 -9.15
CA GLY A 62 11.48 -17.25 -9.74
C GLY A 62 10.89 -16.26 -8.72
N HIS A 63 11.45 -16.22 -7.53
CA HIS A 63 11.11 -15.29 -6.47
C HIS A 63 12.36 -14.67 -5.90
N GLU A 64 12.30 -13.39 -5.58
CA GLU A 64 13.25 -12.76 -4.67
C GLU A 64 12.64 -12.64 -3.29
N ARG A 65 13.45 -12.99 -2.27
CA ARG A 65 13.03 -12.96 -0.87
C ARG A 65 14.00 -12.14 -0.07
N PHE A 66 13.45 -11.26 0.76
CA PHE A 66 14.22 -10.45 1.70
C PHE A 66 13.40 -10.13 2.95
N GLU A 67 14.06 -9.86 4.04
CA GLU A 67 13.41 -9.43 5.28
C GLU A 67 13.26 -7.92 5.34
N VAL A 68 12.15 -7.48 5.90
CA VAL A 68 11.88 -6.08 6.19
C VAL A 68 11.43 -5.87 7.63
N LYS A 69 11.56 -4.65 8.10
CA LYS A 69 10.95 -4.18 9.34
C LYS A 69 9.93 -3.10 9.00
N ALA A 70 8.66 -3.36 9.30
CA ALA A 70 7.59 -2.38 9.14
C ALA A 70 7.81 -1.17 10.06
N ALA A 71 7.23 -0.02 9.72
CA ALA A 71 7.31 1.19 10.53
C ALA A 71 6.77 0.97 11.95
N THR A 72 5.83 0.06 12.13
CA THR A 72 5.25 -0.36 13.42
C THR A 72 6.08 -1.39 14.19
N GLY A 73 7.16 -1.88 13.59
CA GLY A 73 8.18 -2.70 14.25
C GLY A 73 8.17 -4.19 13.92
N GLU A 74 7.16 -4.69 13.23
CA GLU A 74 7.08 -6.09 12.82
C GLU A 74 8.18 -6.44 11.82
N ARG A 75 8.75 -7.64 11.99
CA ARG A 75 9.67 -8.24 11.02
C ARG A 75 8.91 -9.25 10.18
N LEU A 76 9.07 -9.16 8.86
CA LEU A 76 8.40 -10.06 7.94
C LEU A 76 9.23 -10.30 6.69
N GLU A 77 8.93 -11.40 6.01
CA GLU A 77 9.51 -11.74 4.72
C GLU A 77 8.69 -11.10 3.59
N VAL A 78 9.37 -10.53 2.62
CA VAL A 78 8.80 -10.20 1.32
C VAL A 78 9.10 -11.35 0.37
N ASP A 79 8.08 -11.89 -0.28
CA ASP A 79 8.18 -12.93 -1.29
C ASP A 79 7.67 -12.38 -2.63
N HIS A 80 8.55 -11.71 -3.38
CA HIS A 80 8.24 -11.05 -4.64
C HIS A 80 8.48 -11.98 -5.82
N ASN A 81 7.44 -12.22 -6.63
CA ASN A 81 7.51 -13.13 -7.78
C ASN A 81 8.15 -12.45 -9.00
N THR A 82 9.41 -12.76 -9.26
CA THR A 82 10.21 -12.19 -10.36
C THR A 82 9.87 -12.79 -11.74
N THR A 83 9.00 -13.80 -11.81
CA THR A 83 8.44 -14.28 -13.09
C THR A 83 7.24 -13.45 -13.54
N LEU A 84 6.62 -12.69 -12.65
CA LEU A 84 5.43 -11.87 -12.90
C LEU A 84 5.71 -10.37 -12.82
N ALA A 85 6.81 -9.97 -12.18
CA ALA A 85 7.20 -8.58 -12.00
C ALA A 85 8.70 -8.37 -12.19
N ALA A 86 9.11 -7.11 -12.32
CA ALA A 86 10.52 -6.76 -12.39
C ALA A 86 11.21 -6.97 -11.03
N TYR A 87 12.46 -7.41 -11.05
CA TYR A 87 13.32 -7.48 -9.87
C TYR A 87 13.40 -6.12 -9.17
N VAL A 88 13.27 -6.10 -7.85
CA VAL A 88 13.38 -4.88 -7.01
C VAL A 88 14.82 -4.74 -6.54
N PRO A 89 15.59 -3.74 -6.98
CA PRO A 89 17.01 -3.60 -6.64
C PRO A 89 17.22 -2.99 -5.24
N VAL A 90 16.63 -3.63 -4.23
CA VAL A 90 16.74 -3.19 -2.84
C VAL A 90 18.05 -3.66 -2.20
N HIS A 91 18.50 -2.91 -1.21
CA HIS A 91 19.61 -3.24 -0.33
C HIS A 91 19.20 -3.05 1.12
N SER A 92 19.90 -3.73 2.02
CA SER A 92 19.71 -3.52 3.47
C SER A 92 19.85 -2.04 3.83
N GLY A 93 18.85 -1.49 4.52
CA GLY A 93 18.74 -0.09 4.90
C GLY A 93 17.81 0.75 4.03
N ASP A 94 17.40 0.26 2.87
CA ASP A 94 16.47 0.99 2.00
C ASP A 94 15.10 1.14 2.62
N ALA A 95 14.48 2.32 2.41
CA ALA A 95 13.09 2.57 2.74
C ALA A 95 12.21 2.26 1.53
N ILE A 96 11.17 1.47 1.75
CA ILE A 96 10.23 1.04 0.71
C ILE A 96 8.78 1.13 1.21
N VAL A 97 7.84 1.21 0.26
CA VAL A 97 6.41 0.97 0.53
C VAL A 97 6.03 -0.33 -0.16
N ILE A 98 5.25 -1.15 0.53
CA ILE A 98 4.82 -2.45 0.03
C ILE A 98 3.30 -2.49 -0.01
N HIS A 99 2.74 -2.89 -1.15
CA HIS A 99 1.34 -3.27 -1.29
C HIS A 99 1.25 -4.73 -1.76
N GLY A 100 0.53 -5.53 -1.01
CA GLY A 100 0.36 -6.95 -1.32
C GLY A 100 -0.51 -7.67 -0.29
N LYS A 101 -0.47 -8.98 -0.34
CA LYS A 101 -1.28 -9.85 0.49
C LYS A 101 -0.48 -10.43 1.65
N LEU A 102 -0.98 -10.21 2.87
CA LEU A 102 -0.39 -10.76 4.09
C LEU A 102 -0.55 -12.29 4.13
N TYR A 103 0.50 -13.01 4.48
CA TYR A 103 0.40 -14.42 4.83
C TYR A 103 1.01 -14.68 6.21
N ILE A 104 0.38 -15.61 6.93
CA ILE A 104 0.80 -15.99 8.28
C ILE A 104 0.87 -17.52 8.31
N ASP A 105 2.08 -18.04 8.32
CA ASP A 105 2.33 -19.47 8.38
C ASP A 105 2.24 -20.00 9.82
N PRO A 106 1.93 -21.28 10.01
CA PRO A 106 2.05 -21.93 11.32
C PRO A 106 3.49 -21.82 11.86
N GLY A 107 3.65 -21.32 13.10
CA GLY A 107 4.94 -21.19 13.75
C GLY A 107 5.59 -19.80 13.74
N PRO A 108 4.95 -18.76 13.97
CA PRO A 108 4.41 -17.52 13.44
C PRO A 108 5.36 -16.80 12.48
N ARG A 109 5.56 -17.31 11.27
CA ARG A 109 6.24 -16.59 10.20
C ARG A 109 5.23 -15.68 9.50
N VAL A 110 5.45 -14.39 9.56
CA VAL A 110 4.68 -13.37 8.85
C VAL A 110 5.41 -13.01 7.57
N GLY A 111 4.68 -12.85 6.49
CA GLY A 111 5.21 -12.39 5.23
C GLY A 111 4.17 -11.68 4.37
N VAL A 112 4.64 -11.11 3.27
CA VAL A 112 3.80 -10.49 2.25
C VAL A 112 4.19 -11.02 0.88
N HIS A 113 3.19 -11.36 0.08
CA HIS A 113 3.32 -11.78 -1.31
C HIS A 113 2.31 -11.05 -2.20
N CYS A 114 2.11 -11.49 -3.45
CA CYS A 114 1.23 -10.81 -4.41
C CYS A 114 1.62 -9.33 -4.61
N THR A 115 2.90 -9.04 -4.61
CA THR A 115 3.46 -7.70 -4.78
C THR A 115 3.73 -7.38 -6.26
N HIS A 116 2.85 -7.81 -7.16
CA HIS A 116 2.95 -7.66 -8.62
C HIS A 116 1.59 -7.31 -9.22
N ALA A 117 1.58 -6.59 -10.36
CA ALA A 117 0.35 -6.16 -11.03
C ALA A 117 -0.41 -7.32 -11.70
N ALA A 118 0.29 -8.37 -12.11
CA ALA A 118 -0.33 -9.54 -12.71
C ALA A 118 -1.22 -10.27 -11.70
N THR A 119 -2.50 -10.42 -12.01
CA THR A 119 -3.49 -11.06 -11.12
C THR A 119 -3.66 -12.54 -11.42
N SER A 120 -4.02 -13.30 -10.40
CA SER A 120 -4.35 -14.73 -10.48
C SER A 120 -5.39 -15.10 -9.43
N SER A 121 -5.84 -16.36 -9.40
CA SER A 121 -6.76 -16.82 -8.35
C SER A 121 -6.17 -16.72 -6.93
N GLY A 122 -4.83 -16.81 -6.81
CA GLY A 122 -4.12 -16.63 -5.54
C GLY A 122 -3.80 -15.17 -5.22
N CYS A 123 -3.68 -14.34 -6.25
CA CYS A 123 -3.39 -12.89 -6.17
C CYS A 123 -4.44 -12.13 -6.99
N PRO A 124 -5.70 -12.01 -6.49
CA PRO A 124 -6.78 -11.38 -7.24
C PRO A 124 -6.62 -9.86 -7.34
N ASP A 125 -5.91 -9.25 -6.41
CA ASP A 125 -5.66 -7.82 -6.34
C ASP A 125 -4.23 -7.51 -6.80
N PRO A 126 -4.02 -6.46 -7.63
CA PRO A 126 -2.69 -6.06 -8.07
C PRO A 126 -1.88 -5.48 -6.91
N GLY A 127 -0.63 -5.95 -6.77
CA GLY A 127 0.31 -5.44 -5.78
C GLY A 127 1.51 -4.73 -6.41
N TRP A 128 2.36 -4.18 -5.58
CA TRP A 128 3.57 -3.45 -5.99
C TRP A 128 4.53 -3.24 -4.81
N ILE A 129 5.78 -2.92 -5.15
CA ILE A 129 6.78 -2.41 -4.22
C ILE A 129 7.28 -1.07 -4.76
N GLU A 130 7.31 -0.03 -3.92
CA GLU A 130 7.87 1.27 -4.24
C GLU A 130 9.25 1.43 -3.61
N LEU A 131 10.25 1.73 -4.44
CA LEU A 131 11.59 2.09 -4.02
C LEU A 131 12.00 3.38 -4.74
N ALA A 132 12.32 4.44 -3.99
CA ALA A 132 12.78 5.72 -4.53
C ALA A 132 11.87 6.29 -5.64
N ASN A 133 10.55 6.26 -5.42
CA ASN A 133 9.49 6.68 -6.35
C ASN A 133 9.38 5.85 -7.65
N ASN A 134 10.01 4.68 -7.70
CA ASN A 134 9.81 3.71 -8.77
C ASN A 134 8.97 2.55 -8.25
N TYR A 135 8.04 2.06 -9.10
CA TYR A 135 7.18 0.94 -8.78
C TYR A 135 7.62 -0.32 -9.51
N TYR A 136 7.66 -1.40 -8.78
CA TYR A 136 7.99 -2.75 -9.24
C TYR A 136 6.74 -3.61 -9.06
N GLU A 137 6.12 -3.96 -10.21
CA GLU A 137 4.80 -4.61 -10.27
C GLU A 137 4.61 -5.54 -11.47
#